data_26f93cf0ad08042d8af442ad1633033a
#
_entry.id   26f93cf0ad08042d8af442ad1633033a
#
_cell.length_a   1.000
_cell.length_b   1.000
_cell.length_c   1.000
_cell.angle_alpha   90.00
_cell.angle_beta   90.00
_cell.angle_gamma   90.00
#
_symmetry.space_group_name_H-M   'P 1'
#
loop_
_entity.id
_entity.type
_entity.pdbx_description
1 polymer ?
#
loop_
_entity_poly.entity_id
_entity_poly.type
_entity_poly.pdbx_seq_one_letter_code
_entity_poly.pdbx_strand_id
1 'polypeptide(L)'
;MRILIVGDVVGHAGRRAFRTLTPRLRAERGIDVVIVNGENSAGGKGYTRKALDELYAGGADIVTSGNHVWDKKEVFSFVDDEPFLIRPANYPEGAPGKGFCIFPAKTASIGVMNLSGRSFMPPMDCPFQKADEILAALEDQVDIIVLDFHAETTSEKLAMAHYLDGRADIVVGTHTHVQTADARILPGGTAYITDLGMVGAQNSVLGVRTDLVIQKFRTGMPVRFDMAEGPAEYAAVIVDIDPAGQRTASIEPLLLREAE
;
A
#
# COMPACT_ATOMS: atom_id res chain seq x y z
N MET A 1 0.89 17.80 -9.42
CA MET A 1 1.71 16.87 -8.60
C MET A 1 1.47 15.46 -9.11
N ARG A 2 2.52 14.66 -9.19
CA ARG A 2 2.44 13.26 -9.66
C ARG A 2 2.85 12.30 -8.53
N ILE A 3 1.94 11.41 -8.14
CA ILE A 3 2.12 10.48 -7.03
C ILE A 3 2.18 9.06 -7.60
N LEU A 4 3.21 8.29 -7.24
CA LEU A 4 3.31 6.86 -7.49
C LEU A 4 2.87 6.11 -6.25
N ILE A 5 1.86 5.25 -6.37
CA ILE A 5 1.41 4.40 -5.26
C ILE A 5 1.63 2.95 -5.67
N VAL A 6 2.46 2.27 -4.91
CA VAL A 6 2.98 0.94 -5.21
C VAL A 6 2.30 -0.10 -4.34
N GLY A 7 1.90 -1.20 -4.94
CA GLY A 7 1.27 -2.32 -4.24
C GLY A 7 2.20 -3.03 -3.24
N ASP A 8 1.71 -4.15 -2.71
CA ASP A 8 2.38 -4.91 -1.65
C ASP A 8 3.77 -5.41 -2.08
N VAL A 9 4.84 -4.93 -1.42
CA VAL A 9 6.20 -5.39 -1.70
C VAL A 9 6.46 -6.71 -0.98
N VAL A 10 6.63 -7.81 -1.75
CA VAL A 10 6.69 -9.16 -1.24
C VAL A 10 8.11 -9.73 -1.28
N GLY A 11 8.68 -9.98 -0.12
CA GLY A 11 9.94 -10.70 0.06
C GLY A 11 11.17 -10.04 -0.58
N HIS A 12 12.18 -10.82 -0.88
CA HIS A 12 13.44 -10.34 -1.46
C HIS A 12 13.27 -9.89 -2.92
N ALA A 13 12.56 -10.68 -3.74
CA ALA A 13 12.32 -10.36 -5.14
C ALA A 13 11.59 -9.01 -5.28
N GLY A 14 10.56 -8.76 -4.44
CA GLY A 14 9.85 -7.50 -4.41
C GLY A 14 10.72 -6.31 -4.01
N ARG A 15 11.49 -6.42 -2.92
CA ARG A 15 12.40 -5.33 -2.52
C ARG A 15 13.47 -5.03 -3.58
N ARG A 16 14.01 -6.06 -4.24
CA ARG A 16 14.96 -5.89 -5.34
C ARG A 16 14.33 -5.12 -6.49
N ALA A 17 13.16 -5.55 -6.98
CA ALA A 17 12.45 -4.88 -8.05
C ALA A 17 12.08 -3.44 -7.70
N PHE A 18 11.57 -3.21 -6.48
CA PHE A 18 11.27 -1.87 -5.98
C PHE A 18 12.49 -0.95 -6.03
N ARG A 19 13.62 -1.39 -5.49
CA ARG A 19 14.88 -0.61 -5.47
C ARG A 19 15.43 -0.31 -6.87
N THR A 20 15.18 -1.19 -7.83
CA THR A 20 15.67 -1.03 -9.21
C THR A 20 14.76 -0.12 -10.04
N LEU A 21 13.44 -0.35 -9.95
CA LEU A 21 12.47 0.28 -10.84
C LEU A 21 11.95 1.62 -10.32
N THR A 22 11.76 1.79 -9.01
CA THR A 22 11.18 3.01 -8.45
C THR A 22 12.02 4.26 -8.75
N PRO A 23 13.36 4.29 -8.53
CA PRO A 23 14.17 5.46 -8.87
C PRO A 23 14.14 5.79 -10.37
N ARG A 24 14.12 4.77 -11.21
CA ARG A 24 14.00 4.92 -12.66
C ARG A 24 12.66 5.53 -13.05
N LEU A 25 11.55 4.98 -12.55
CA LEU A 25 10.21 5.51 -12.77
C LEU A 25 10.10 6.96 -12.28
N ARG A 26 10.67 7.25 -11.09
CA ARG A 26 10.68 8.59 -10.53
C ARG A 26 11.33 9.60 -11.49
N ALA A 27 12.47 9.23 -12.07
CA ALA A 27 13.19 10.10 -13.02
C ALA A 27 12.49 10.19 -14.39
N GLU A 28 12.08 9.05 -14.97
CA GLU A 28 11.48 8.99 -16.32
C GLU A 28 10.06 9.58 -16.38
N ARG A 29 9.29 9.39 -15.32
CA ARG A 29 7.87 9.79 -15.26
C ARG A 29 7.64 11.08 -14.46
N GLY A 30 8.69 11.69 -13.88
CA GLY A 30 8.60 12.92 -13.09
C GLY A 30 7.75 12.75 -11.82
N ILE A 31 7.96 11.65 -11.07
CA ILE A 31 7.22 11.36 -9.84
C ILE A 31 7.71 12.28 -8.70
N ASP A 32 6.79 12.99 -8.08
CA ASP A 32 7.06 13.86 -6.94
C ASP A 32 7.13 13.08 -5.62
N VAL A 33 6.16 12.16 -5.40
CA VAL A 33 6.02 11.40 -4.16
C VAL A 33 5.78 9.92 -4.46
N VAL A 34 6.38 9.04 -3.65
CA VAL A 34 6.22 7.58 -3.71
C VAL A 34 5.65 7.06 -2.39
N ILE A 35 4.47 6.45 -2.48
CA ILE A 35 3.83 5.72 -1.37
C ILE A 35 3.90 4.23 -1.70
N VAL A 36 4.25 3.37 -0.75
CA VAL A 36 4.37 1.93 -0.99
C VAL A 36 3.83 1.12 0.18
N ASN A 37 3.07 0.07 -0.10
CA ASN A 37 2.74 -0.91 0.93
C ASN A 37 3.91 -1.88 1.11
N GLY A 38 4.50 -1.86 2.31
CA GLY A 38 5.70 -2.63 2.62
C GLY A 38 5.47 -3.81 3.56
N GLU A 39 4.21 -4.13 3.94
CA GLU A 39 3.93 -5.09 5.01
C GLU A 39 4.47 -6.51 4.77
N ASN A 40 4.68 -6.90 3.50
CA ASN A 40 5.17 -8.22 3.13
C ASN A 40 6.68 -8.24 2.82
N SER A 41 7.38 -7.13 3.08
CA SER A 41 8.78 -6.95 2.67
C SER A 41 9.77 -7.88 3.40
N ALA A 42 9.56 -8.23 4.67
CA ALA A 42 10.48 -9.04 5.46
C ALA A 42 10.22 -10.55 5.35
N GLY A 43 10.53 -11.13 4.18
CA GLY A 43 10.35 -12.57 3.94
C GLY A 43 8.89 -12.98 3.82
N GLY A 44 8.07 -12.11 3.22
CA GLY A 44 6.66 -12.34 2.93
C GLY A 44 5.69 -11.79 3.97
N LYS A 45 6.17 -11.28 5.12
CA LYS A 45 5.32 -10.68 6.16
C LYS A 45 6.11 -9.87 7.19
N GLY A 46 5.53 -8.75 7.59
CA GLY A 46 6.09 -7.84 8.59
C GLY A 46 7.31 -7.06 8.12
N TYR A 47 7.92 -6.36 9.06
CA TYR A 47 9.08 -5.51 8.85
C TYR A 47 10.28 -5.96 9.68
N THR A 48 11.48 -5.89 9.08
CA THR A 48 12.74 -5.74 9.80
C THR A 48 13.31 -4.37 9.49
N ARG A 49 14.20 -3.85 10.35
CA ARG A 49 14.87 -2.57 10.09
C ARG A 49 15.52 -2.57 8.70
N LYS A 50 16.24 -3.65 8.37
CA LYS A 50 16.87 -3.82 7.05
C LYS A 50 15.88 -3.74 5.90
N ALA A 51 14.71 -4.40 6.01
CA ALA A 51 13.72 -4.39 4.93
C ALA A 51 13.12 -2.99 4.74
N LEU A 52 12.85 -2.27 5.83
CA LEU A 52 12.36 -0.89 5.79
C LEU A 52 13.40 0.06 5.18
N ASP A 53 14.66 -0.04 5.62
CA ASP A 53 15.77 0.76 5.06
C ASP A 53 15.94 0.53 3.56
N GLU A 54 15.75 -0.72 3.07
CA GLU A 54 15.78 -1.02 1.65
C GLU A 54 14.63 -0.35 0.87
N LEU A 55 13.44 -0.19 1.46
CA LEU A 55 12.34 0.56 0.84
C LEU A 55 12.65 2.06 0.76
N TYR A 56 13.11 2.66 1.85
CA TYR A 56 13.52 4.07 1.83
C TYR A 56 14.68 4.33 0.86
N ALA A 57 15.70 3.48 0.87
CA ALA A 57 16.81 3.56 -0.07
C ALA A 57 16.37 3.35 -1.54
N GLY A 58 15.28 2.63 -1.76
CA GLY A 58 14.63 2.45 -3.05
C GLY A 58 13.78 3.63 -3.50
N GLY A 59 13.64 4.66 -2.67
CA GLY A 59 12.94 5.90 -3.00
C GLY A 59 11.51 6.00 -2.47
N ALA A 60 11.11 5.16 -1.50
CA ALA A 60 9.87 5.35 -0.77
C ALA A 60 9.93 6.64 0.06
N ASP A 61 8.90 7.46 -0.04
CA ASP A 61 8.71 8.62 0.82
C ASP A 61 7.82 8.25 2.02
N ILE A 62 6.80 7.40 1.79
CA ILE A 62 5.86 6.92 2.80
C ILE A 62 5.67 5.42 2.63
N VAL A 63 5.66 4.68 3.74
CA VAL A 63 5.43 3.24 3.77
C VAL A 63 4.15 2.95 4.55
N THR A 64 3.18 2.31 3.87
CA THR A 64 1.94 1.82 4.47
C THR A 64 2.06 0.35 4.84
N SER A 65 1.12 -0.14 5.61
CA SER A 65 1.10 -1.50 6.15
C SER A 65 -0.26 -2.18 5.95
N GLY A 66 -0.43 -3.29 6.65
CA GLY A 66 -1.67 -4.06 6.71
C GLY A 66 -1.69 -5.00 7.92
N ASN A 67 -2.32 -6.16 7.76
CA ASN A 67 -2.51 -7.11 8.86
C ASN A 67 -1.23 -7.83 9.31
N HIS A 68 -0.15 -7.78 8.52
CA HIS A 68 1.14 -8.40 8.87
C HIS A 68 2.11 -7.45 9.59
N VAL A 69 1.70 -6.23 9.91
CA VAL A 69 2.59 -5.21 10.51
C VAL A 69 3.32 -5.72 11.76
N TRP A 70 2.69 -6.58 12.57
CA TRP A 70 3.24 -7.11 13.83
C TRP A 70 3.92 -8.48 13.72
N ASP A 71 4.02 -9.08 12.53
CA ASP A 71 4.52 -10.45 12.37
C ASP A 71 6.02 -10.59 12.62
N LYS A 72 6.76 -9.48 12.66
CA LYS A 72 8.17 -9.43 13.08
C LYS A 72 8.30 -8.60 14.34
N LYS A 73 8.73 -9.23 15.44
CA LYS A 73 8.92 -8.53 16.73
C LYS A 73 9.87 -7.34 16.65
N GLU A 74 10.78 -7.34 15.69
CA GLU A 74 11.74 -6.26 15.49
C GLU A 74 11.07 -4.90 15.22
N VAL A 75 9.87 -4.89 14.63
CA VAL A 75 9.12 -3.66 14.33
C VAL A 75 8.86 -2.82 15.58
N PHE A 76 8.66 -3.44 16.73
CA PHE A 76 8.41 -2.75 18.00
C PHE A 76 9.61 -1.91 18.49
N SER A 77 10.81 -2.15 17.95
CA SER A 77 12.00 -1.38 18.33
C SER A 77 12.16 -0.07 17.55
N PHE A 78 11.34 0.19 16.51
CA PHE A 78 11.50 1.37 15.67
C PHE A 78 10.20 2.02 15.17
N VAL A 79 9.05 1.34 15.25
CA VAL A 79 7.81 1.83 14.62
C VAL A 79 7.33 3.18 15.16
N ASP A 80 7.59 3.48 16.44
CA ASP A 80 7.21 4.76 17.06
C ASP A 80 8.11 5.92 16.61
N ASP A 81 9.35 5.61 16.21
CA ASP A 81 10.35 6.59 15.76
C ASP A 81 10.30 6.87 14.26
N GLU A 82 9.48 6.09 13.50
CA GLU A 82 9.36 6.22 12.04
C GLU A 82 8.16 7.08 11.65
N PRO A 83 8.36 8.36 11.32
CA PRO A 83 7.24 9.28 11.07
C PRO A 83 6.43 8.95 9.83
N PHE A 84 7.04 8.26 8.85
CA PHE A 84 6.44 7.92 7.56
C PHE A 84 6.25 6.42 7.35
N LEU A 85 6.38 5.61 8.38
CA LEU A 85 5.87 4.24 8.44
C LEU A 85 4.53 4.26 9.17
N ILE A 86 3.44 4.01 8.46
CA ILE A 86 2.10 4.02 9.02
C ILE A 86 1.46 2.63 8.98
N ARG A 87 0.74 2.30 10.04
CA ARG A 87 -0.03 1.07 10.19
C ARG A 87 -1.53 1.33 10.02
N PRO A 88 -2.39 0.31 9.86
CA PRO A 88 -3.83 0.54 9.90
C PRO A 88 -4.25 1.30 11.16
N ALA A 89 -4.91 2.44 10.96
CA ALA A 89 -5.28 3.35 12.05
C ALA A 89 -6.40 2.77 12.94
N ASN A 90 -7.18 1.86 12.40
CA ASN A 90 -8.28 1.20 13.10
C ASN A 90 -7.86 -0.02 13.93
N TYR A 91 -6.56 -0.18 14.25
CA TYR A 91 -6.15 -0.98 15.42
C TYR A 91 -6.68 -0.33 16.70
N PRO A 92 -6.98 -1.13 17.74
CA PRO A 92 -7.39 -0.58 19.02
C PRO A 92 -6.41 0.46 19.57
N GLU A 93 -6.95 1.37 20.40
CA GLU A 93 -6.17 2.40 21.06
C GLU A 93 -4.98 1.80 21.85
N GLY A 94 -3.84 2.47 21.81
CA GLY A 94 -2.60 2.03 22.45
C GLY A 94 -1.70 1.12 21.57
N ALA A 95 -2.12 0.76 20.35
CA ALA A 95 -1.23 0.08 19.42
C ALA A 95 -0.07 1.02 19.01
N PRO A 96 1.21 0.55 19.02
CA PRO A 96 2.36 1.39 18.68
C PRO A 96 2.34 1.86 17.22
N GLY A 97 3.10 2.90 16.93
CA GLY A 97 3.19 3.52 15.61
C GLY A 97 1.98 4.39 15.26
N LYS A 98 2.04 5.03 14.10
CA LYS A 98 1.04 5.98 13.62
C LYS A 98 0.09 5.36 12.62
N GLY A 99 -1.17 5.80 12.58
CA GLY A 99 -2.17 5.34 11.62
C GLY A 99 -2.32 6.25 10.40
N PHE A 100 -1.78 7.44 10.47
CA PHE A 100 -1.70 8.41 9.39
C PHE A 100 -0.49 9.32 9.59
N CYS A 101 -0.07 10.00 8.52
CA CYS A 101 0.98 11.00 8.56
C CYS A 101 0.66 12.19 7.64
N ILE A 102 1.32 13.32 7.89
CA ILE A 102 1.34 14.48 6.99
C ILE A 102 2.74 14.57 6.40
N PHE A 103 2.83 14.41 5.08
CA PHE A 103 4.09 14.48 4.35
C PHE A 103 4.23 15.84 3.64
N PRO A 104 5.28 16.62 3.95
CA PRO A 104 5.52 17.91 3.29
C PRO A 104 6.19 17.67 1.93
N ALA A 105 5.41 17.59 0.86
CA ALA A 105 5.96 17.57 -0.49
C ALA A 105 6.34 18.99 -0.95
N LYS A 106 7.07 19.09 -2.08
CA LYS A 106 7.61 20.39 -2.55
C LYS A 106 6.54 21.47 -2.81
N THR A 107 5.36 21.08 -3.25
CA THR A 107 4.32 22.01 -3.72
C THR A 107 3.00 21.85 -2.99
N ALA A 108 2.87 20.86 -2.11
CA ALA A 108 1.64 20.58 -1.36
C ALA A 108 1.94 19.74 -0.11
N SER A 109 1.08 19.76 0.87
CA SER A 109 1.06 18.83 2.00
C SER A 109 0.13 17.65 1.69
N ILE A 110 0.57 16.43 1.99
CA ILE A 110 -0.17 15.20 1.71
C ILE A 110 -0.50 14.49 3.02
N GLY A 111 -1.78 14.33 3.31
CA GLY A 111 -2.27 13.45 4.36
C GLY A 111 -2.38 12.02 3.82
N VAL A 112 -1.63 11.09 4.39
CA VAL A 112 -1.74 9.67 4.04
C VAL A 112 -2.27 8.90 5.22
N MET A 113 -3.36 8.18 5.04
CA MET A 113 -3.93 7.30 6.05
C MET A 113 -3.92 5.85 5.56
N ASN A 114 -3.76 4.93 6.50
CA ASN A 114 -3.85 3.50 6.24
C ASN A 114 -4.97 2.91 7.10
N LEU A 115 -5.84 2.12 6.52
CA LEU A 115 -6.94 1.44 7.21
C LEU A 115 -6.99 -0.03 6.82
N SER A 116 -7.47 -0.88 7.72
CA SER A 116 -7.73 -2.29 7.45
C SER A 116 -9.22 -2.56 7.34
N GLY A 117 -9.59 -3.41 6.37
CA GLY A 117 -10.93 -3.99 6.32
C GLY A 117 -11.21 -4.94 7.49
N ARG A 118 -12.46 -5.40 7.58
CA ARG A 118 -12.92 -6.35 8.62
C ARG A 118 -13.48 -7.64 8.03
N SER A 119 -13.92 -7.61 6.77
CA SER A 119 -14.51 -8.78 6.11
C SER A 119 -13.40 -9.79 5.77
N PHE A 120 -13.42 -10.95 6.42
CA PHE A 120 -12.40 -11.99 6.35
C PHE A 120 -10.99 -11.54 6.82
N MET A 121 -10.93 -10.47 7.59
CA MET A 121 -9.73 -9.90 8.19
C MET A 121 -9.77 -10.05 9.71
N PRO A 122 -8.64 -9.87 10.41
CA PRO A 122 -8.63 -9.82 11.86
C PRO A 122 -9.62 -8.77 12.40
N PRO A 123 -10.25 -8.99 13.58
CA PRO A 123 -11.17 -8.02 14.16
C PRO A 123 -10.45 -6.70 14.48
N MET A 124 -11.00 -5.60 14.00
CA MET A 124 -10.51 -4.24 14.22
C MET A 124 -11.68 -3.28 14.41
N ASP A 125 -11.38 -2.06 14.86
CA ASP A 125 -12.38 -0.99 14.94
C ASP A 125 -12.94 -0.64 13.55
N CYS A 126 -14.05 0.08 13.52
CA CYS A 126 -14.73 0.40 12.28
C CYS A 126 -13.86 1.31 11.38
N PRO A 127 -13.44 0.87 10.18
CA PRO A 127 -12.59 1.69 9.32
C PRO A 127 -13.31 2.93 8.79
N PHE A 128 -14.64 2.91 8.64
CA PHE A 128 -15.42 4.07 8.19
C PHE A 128 -15.45 5.18 9.24
N GLN A 129 -15.68 4.82 10.51
CA GLN A 129 -15.63 5.77 11.62
C GLN A 129 -14.21 6.31 11.81
N LYS A 130 -13.21 5.45 11.71
CA LYS A 130 -11.80 5.87 11.82
C LYS A 130 -11.39 6.78 10.66
N ALA A 131 -11.90 6.57 9.46
CA ALA A 131 -11.71 7.49 8.34
C ALA A 131 -12.26 8.89 8.65
N ASP A 132 -13.48 8.98 9.20
CA ASP A 132 -14.08 10.27 9.60
C ASP A 132 -13.25 11.01 10.65
N GLU A 133 -12.76 10.29 11.67
CA GLU A 133 -11.88 10.85 12.71
C GLU A 133 -10.58 11.42 12.12
N ILE A 134 -9.95 10.68 11.18
CA ILE A 134 -8.71 11.13 10.56
C ILE A 134 -8.96 12.29 9.61
N LEU A 135 -10.04 12.26 8.83
CA LEU A 135 -10.40 13.37 7.94
C LEU A 135 -10.62 14.66 8.74
N ALA A 136 -11.32 14.59 9.87
CA ALA A 136 -11.49 15.74 10.76
C ALA A 136 -10.17 16.23 11.35
N ALA A 137 -9.22 15.31 11.64
CA ALA A 137 -7.88 15.68 12.12
C ALA A 137 -7.00 16.28 11.03
N LEU A 138 -7.24 15.96 9.77
CA LEU A 138 -6.48 16.48 8.61
C LEU A 138 -7.08 17.76 8.01
N GLU A 139 -8.30 18.12 8.42
CA GLU A 139 -9.00 19.31 7.94
C GLU A 139 -8.11 20.56 8.08
N ASP A 140 -8.02 21.36 7.03
CA ASP A 140 -7.18 22.56 6.93
C ASP A 140 -5.65 22.35 7.13
N GLN A 141 -5.18 21.10 7.26
CA GLN A 141 -3.76 20.82 7.45
C GLN A 141 -3.06 20.29 6.19
N VAL A 142 -3.82 19.78 5.22
CA VAL A 142 -3.28 19.14 4.03
C VAL A 142 -4.01 19.56 2.76
N ASP A 143 -3.30 19.52 1.65
CA ASP A 143 -3.84 19.86 0.33
C ASP A 143 -4.36 18.61 -0.41
N ILE A 144 -3.84 17.43 -0.08
CA ILE A 144 -4.16 16.15 -0.74
C ILE A 144 -4.35 15.08 0.32
N ILE A 145 -5.39 14.25 0.17
CA ILE A 145 -5.69 13.12 1.06
C ILE A 145 -5.63 11.80 0.30
N VAL A 146 -4.83 10.86 0.80
CA VAL A 146 -4.62 9.51 0.24
C VAL A 146 -4.98 8.46 1.28
N LEU A 147 -5.80 7.47 0.88
CA LEU A 147 -6.07 6.27 1.67
C LEU A 147 -5.48 5.03 0.99
N ASP A 148 -4.64 4.28 1.71
CA ASP A 148 -4.38 2.85 1.46
C ASP A 148 -5.35 2.02 2.31
N PHE A 149 -6.31 1.37 1.65
CA PHE A 149 -7.30 0.51 2.29
C PHE A 149 -6.93 -0.97 2.11
N HIS A 150 -6.27 -1.52 3.11
CA HIS A 150 -5.79 -2.88 3.16
C HIS A 150 -6.91 -3.85 3.54
N ALA A 151 -7.59 -4.46 2.55
CA ALA A 151 -8.79 -5.26 2.77
C ALA A 151 -8.90 -6.45 1.81
N GLU A 152 -9.53 -7.54 2.27
CA GLU A 152 -9.73 -8.75 1.48
C GLU A 152 -10.83 -8.57 0.43
N THR A 153 -12.01 -8.06 0.82
CA THR A 153 -13.18 -8.07 -0.06
C THR A 153 -13.30 -6.84 -0.95
N THR A 154 -13.59 -7.07 -2.21
CA THR A 154 -13.83 -5.99 -3.19
C THR A 154 -15.02 -5.12 -2.82
N SER A 155 -16.06 -5.71 -2.20
CA SER A 155 -17.25 -4.98 -1.77
C SER A 155 -16.95 -3.96 -0.66
N GLU A 156 -16.08 -4.31 0.30
CA GLU A 156 -15.69 -3.38 1.37
C GLU A 156 -14.79 -2.27 0.82
N LYS A 157 -13.89 -2.59 -0.12
CA LYS A 157 -13.06 -1.61 -0.83
C LYS A 157 -13.89 -0.60 -1.62
N LEU A 158 -14.85 -1.10 -2.43
CA LEU A 158 -15.76 -0.24 -3.17
C LEU A 158 -16.64 0.62 -2.27
N ALA A 159 -17.17 0.05 -1.18
CA ALA A 159 -17.97 0.79 -0.23
C ALA A 159 -17.17 1.94 0.41
N MET A 160 -15.92 1.70 0.82
CA MET A 160 -15.02 2.72 1.37
C MET A 160 -14.72 3.81 0.33
N ALA A 161 -14.46 3.43 -0.92
CA ALA A 161 -14.19 4.38 -1.99
C ALA A 161 -15.39 5.31 -2.24
N HIS A 162 -16.60 4.77 -2.35
CA HIS A 162 -17.80 5.58 -2.50
C HIS A 162 -18.14 6.42 -1.25
N TYR A 163 -17.83 5.92 -0.07
CA TYR A 163 -17.99 6.66 1.18
C TYR A 163 -17.09 7.89 1.26
N LEU A 164 -15.90 7.79 0.68
CA LEU A 164 -14.90 8.87 0.69
C LEU A 164 -14.88 9.68 -0.62
N ASP A 165 -15.73 9.35 -1.58
CA ASP A 165 -15.77 10.04 -2.87
C ASP A 165 -16.03 11.54 -2.72
N GLY A 166 -15.09 12.36 -3.17
CA GLY A 166 -15.08 13.82 -2.97
C GLY A 166 -14.60 14.29 -1.59
N ARG A 167 -14.20 13.35 -0.69
CA ARG A 167 -13.64 13.66 0.64
C ARG A 167 -12.16 13.25 0.76
N ALA A 168 -11.72 12.33 -0.09
CA ALA A 168 -10.32 11.99 -0.29
C ALA A 168 -10.01 12.09 -1.78
N ASP A 169 -8.77 12.45 -2.13
CA ASP A 169 -8.34 12.57 -3.52
C ASP A 169 -8.02 11.22 -4.14
N ILE A 170 -7.46 10.31 -3.32
CA ILE A 170 -7.05 8.98 -3.77
C ILE A 170 -7.47 7.92 -2.75
N VAL A 171 -8.12 6.87 -3.22
CA VAL A 171 -8.41 5.66 -2.46
C VAL A 171 -7.90 4.46 -3.25
N VAL A 172 -6.93 3.76 -2.71
CA VAL A 172 -6.40 2.54 -3.31
C VAL A 172 -6.58 1.35 -2.37
N GLY A 173 -6.83 0.18 -2.94
CA GLY A 173 -6.85 -1.06 -2.18
C GLY A 173 -5.54 -1.84 -2.30
N THR A 174 -5.21 -2.60 -1.24
CA THR A 174 -4.08 -3.52 -1.14
C THR A 174 -4.53 -4.85 -0.54
N HIS A 175 -3.65 -5.80 -0.31
CA HIS A 175 -3.84 -7.11 0.34
C HIS A 175 -3.96 -8.30 -0.62
N THR A 176 -4.74 -8.22 -1.70
CA THR A 176 -5.01 -9.43 -2.52
C THR A 176 -3.86 -9.76 -3.47
N HIS A 177 -2.87 -8.88 -3.63
CA HIS A 177 -1.68 -9.05 -4.46
C HIS A 177 -1.94 -9.17 -5.97
N VAL A 178 -3.18 -8.98 -6.42
CA VAL A 178 -3.55 -9.05 -7.85
C VAL A 178 -4.12 -7.71 -8.28
N GLN A 179 -3.43 -7.02 -9.20
CA GLN A 179 -3.90 -5.73 -9.69
C GLN A 179 -5.25 -5.88 -10.40
N THR A 180 -6.22 -5.08 -10.00
CA THR A 180 -7.54 -5.04 -10.63
C THR A 180 -7.57 -4.08 -11.83
N ALA A 181 -8.51 -4.32 -12.74
CA ALA A 181 -8.63 -3.55 -13.99
C ALA A 181 -9.64 -2.39 -13.91
N ASP A 182 -9.97 -1.93 -12.70
CA ASP A 182 -11.06 -0.99 -12.45
C ASP A 182 -10.60 0.43 -12.07
N ALA A 183 -9.33 0.76 -12.35
CA ALA A 183 -8.79 2.09 -12.10
C ALA A 183 -9.63 3.18 -12.78
N ARG A 184 -10.11 4.15 -12.02
CA ARG A 184 -10.99 5.22 -12.50
C ARG A 184 -11.03 6.40 -11.56
N ILE A 185 -11.58 7.51 -12.02
CA ILE A 185 -12.00 8.63 -11.18
C ILE A 185 -13.49 8.46 -10.89
N LEU A 186 -13.87 8.49 -9.62
CA LEU A 186 -15.25 8.42 -9.16
C LEU A 186 -15.99 9.74 -9.42
N PRO A 187 -17.33 9.76 -9.38
CA PRO A 187 -18.12 10.97 -9.68
C PRO A 187 -17.80 12.20 -8.82
N GLY A 188 -17.40 12.02 -7.56
CA GLY A 188 -16.96 13.09 -6.66
C GLY A 188 -15.52 13.56 -6.88
N GLY A 189 -14.76 12.89 -7.78
CA GLY A 189 -13.40 13.26 -8.15
C GLY A 189 -12.29 12.42 -7.52
N THR A 190 -12.62 11.43 -6.71
CA THR A 190 -11.64 10.53 -6.08
C THR A 190 -11.05 9.56 -7.08
N ALA A 191 -9.71 9.47 -7.20
CA ALA A 191 -9.03 8.39 -7.93
C ALA A 191 -9.16 7.08 -7.16
N TYR A 192 -9.55 6.00 -7.84
CA TYR A 192 -9.81 4.71 -7.23
C TYR A 192 -9.27 3.54 -8.04
N ILE A 193 -8.74 2.54 -7.33
CA ILE A 193 -8.51 1.18 -7.82
C ILE A 193 -8.80 0.18 -6.68
N THR A 194 -9.47 -0.93 -7.00
CA THR A 194 -9.83 -1.96 -6.00
C THR A 194 -8.62 -2.63 -5.38
N ASP A 195 -7.60 -2.97 -6.16
CA ASP A 195 -6.33 -3.49 -5.63
C ASP A 195 -5.16 -3.09 -6.53
N LEU A 196 -4.09 -2.63 -5.90
CA LEU A 196 -2.85 -2.24 -6.59
C LEU A 196 -2.08 -3.44 -7.13
N GLY A 197 -2.28 -4.64 -6.59
CA GLY A 197 -1.46 -5.81 -6.83
C GLY A 197 -0.18 -5.82 -5.97
N MET A 198 0.83 -6.55 -6.39
CA MET A 198 2.09 -6.68 -5.65
C MET A 198 3.33 -6.25 -6.46
N VAL A 199 4.42 -6.04 -5.73
CA VAL A 199 5.77 -6.07 -6.28
C VAL A 199 6.45 -7.32 -5.73
N GLY A 200 6.61 -8.35 -6.57
CA GLY A 200 7.05 -9.67 -6.12
C GLY A 200 7.41 -10.60 -7.28
N ALA A 201 7.81 -11.83 -6.97
CA ALA A 201 8.18 -12.81 -7.99
C ALA A 201 6.99 -13.12 -8.92
N GLN A 202 7.18 -13.02 -10.24
CA GLN A 202 6.15 -13.28 -11.26
C GLN A 202 5.64 -14.73 -11.20
N ASN A 203 6.58 -15.69 -11.17
CA ASN A 203 6.27 -17.12 -11.17
C ASN A 203 6.00 -17.61 -9.75
N SER A 204 4.92 -17.12 -9.15
CA SER A 204 4.54 -17.39 -7.76
C SER A 204 3.02 -17.46 -7.59
N VAL A 205 2.58 -17.88 -6.42
CA VAL A 205 1.20 -17.66 -5.98
C VAL A 205 1.26 -16.59 -4.89
N LEU A 206 0.94 -15.36 -5.27
CA LEU A 206 0.95 -14.19 -4.38
C LEU A 206 2.32 -13.97 -3.67
N GLY A 207 3.42 -14.25 -4.39
CA GLY A 207 4.78 -14.17 -3.86
C GLY A 207 5.33 -15.44 -3.24
N VAL A 208 4.50 -16.46 -3.00
CA VAL A 208 4.88 -17.76 -2.42
C VAL A 208 5.22 -18.76 -3.53
N ARG A 209 6.15 -19.67 -3.28
CA ARG A 209 6.49 -20.78 -4.18
C ARG A 209 5.25 -21.59 -4.57
N THR A 210 5.05 -21.76 -5.86
CA THR A 210 3.86 -22.37 -6.46
C THR A 210 3.66 -23.83 -6.01
N ASP A 211 4.73 -24.62 -5.93
CA ASP A 211 4.68 -26.02 -5.50
C ASP A 211 4.15 -26.19 -4.08
N LEU A 212 4.55 -25.32 -3.16
CA LEU A 212 4.13 -25.35 -1.76
C LEU A 212 2.65 -24.98 -1.61
N VAL A 213 2.20 -23.98 -2.35
CA VAL A 213 0.78 -23.56 -2.33
C VAL A 213 -0.11 -24.65 -2.93
N ILE A 214 0.29 -25.24 -4.08
CA ILE A 214 -0.43 -26.35 -4.70
C ILE A 214 -0.49 -27.55 -3.75
N GLN A 215 0.62 -27.90 -3.08
CA GLN A 215 0.65 -28.97 -2.10
C GLN A 215 -0.38 -28.71 -0.99
N LYS A 216 -0.41 -27.50 -0.41
CA LYS A 216 -1.37 -27.13 0.64
C LYS A 216 -2.82 -27.29 0.18
N PHE A 217 -3.16 -26.76 -1.00
CA PHE A 217 -4.53 -26.85 -1.51
C PHE A 217 -4.96 -28.27 -1.87
N ARG A 218 -4.05 -29.10 -2.41
CA ARG A 218 -4.34 -30.49 -2.77
C ARG A 218 -4.49 -31.39 -1.57
N THR A 219 -3.78 -31.13 -0.49
CA THR A 219 -3.74 -32.05 0.67
C THR A 219 -4.51 -31.56 1.88
N GLY A 220 -4.80 -30.26 1.97
CA GLY A 220 -5.35 -29.64 3.18
C GLY A 220 -4.40 -29.64 4.39
N MET A 221 -3.16 -30.14 4.22
CA MET A 221 -2.19 -30.26 5.30
C MET A 221 -1.42 -28.95 5.51
N PRO A 222 -0.94 -28.67 6.73
CA PRO A 222 -0.05 -27.55 6.98
C PRO A 222 1.23 -27.67 6.14
N VAL A 223 1.57 -26.61 5.43
CA VAL A 223 2.82 -26.48 4.63
C VAL A 223 3.51 -25.20 5.06
N ARG A 224 4.81 -25.27 5.34
CA ARG A 224 5.62 -24.08 5.55
C ARG A 224 5.84 -23.40 4.21
N PHE A 225 5.44 -22.13 4.11
CA PHE A 225 5.61 -21.34 2.91
C PHE A 225 7.00 -20.69 2.88
N ASP A 226 7.63 -20.78 1.70
CA ASP A 226 8.85 -20.04 1.34
C ASP A 226 8.50 -19.09 0.19
N MET A 227 9.11 -17.89 0.19
CA MET A 227 8.92 -16.92 -0.87
C MET A 227 9.54 -17.42 -2.18
N ALA A 228 8.87 -17.08 -3.28
CA ALA A 228 9.41 -17.34 -4.61
C ALA A 228 10.51 -16.30 -4.92
N GLU A 229 11.47 -16.73 -5.74
CA GLU A 229 12.56 -15.91 -6.27
C GLU A 229 12.46 -15.85 -7.80
N GLY A 230 13.32 -15.04 -8.43
CA GLY A 230 13.38 -14.91 -9.89
C GLY A 230 12.93 -13.55 -10.40
N PRO A 231 12.54 -13.45 -11.70
CA PRO A 231 12.02 -12.24 -12.28
C PRO A 231 10.78 -11.75 -11.52
N ALA A 232 10.69 -10.45 -11.33
CA ALA A 232 9.61 -9.83 -10.56
C ALA A 232 8.60 -9.10 -11.45
N GLU A 233 7.37 -8.98 -10.99
CA GLU A 233 6.41 -8.00 -11.45
C GLU A 233 6.37 -6.81 -10.49
N TYR A 234 5.99 -5.65 -11.03
CA TYR A 234 5.89 -4.40 -10.31
C TYR A 234 4.54 -3.77 -10.62
N ALA A 235 3.63 -3.82 -9.67
CA ALA A 235 2.28 -3.28 -9.79
C ALA A 235 2.14 -1.97 -9.00
N ALA A 236 1.57 -0.96 -9.63
CA ALA A 236 1.40 0.38 -9.06
C ALA A 236 0.32 1.16 -9.80
N VAL A 237 0.01 2.36 -9.32
CA VAL A 237 -0.69 3.40 -10.08
C VAL A 237 0.10 4.70 -10.03
N ILE A 238 0.00 5.47 -11.11
CA ILE A 238 0.45 6.87 -11.15
C ILE A 238 -0.81 7.74 -11.14
N VAL A 239 -0.88 8.67 -10.19
CA VAL A 239 -1.99 9.62 -10.08
C VAL A 239 -1.46 11.03 -10.28
N ASP A 240 -2.09 11.76 -11.22
CA ASP A 240 -1.84 13.18 -11.41
C ASP A 240 -2.93 13.99 -10.68
N ILE A 241 -2.49 14.88 -9.80
CA ILE A 241 -3.37 15.79 -9.05
C ILE A 241 -2.95 17.24 -9.31
N ASP A 242 -3.93 18.11 -9.50
CA ASP A 242 -3.75 19.56 -9.40
C ASP A 242 -4.01 19.99 -7.95
N PRO A 243 -2.97 20.30 -7.16
CA PRO A 243 -3.16 20.68 -5.77
C PRO A 243 -3.87 22.02 -5.61
N ALA A 244 -3.76 22.93 -6.60
CA ALA A 244 -4.43 24.23 -6.56
C ALA A 244 -5.93 24.10 -6.84
N GLY A 245 -6.33 23.13 -7.66
CA GLY A 245 -7.72 22.85 -8.00
C GLY A 245 -8.36 21.77 -7.14
N GLN A 246 -7.59 21.11 -6.26
CA GLN A 246 -8.02 19.95 -5.48
C GLN A 246 -8.76 18.92 -6.34
N ARG A 247 -8.18 18.59 -7.49
CA ARG A 247 -8.79 17.68 -8.47
C ARG A 247 -7.78 16.64 -8.94
N THR A 248 -8.20 15.40 -8.86
CA THR A 248 -7.50 14.31 -9.54
C THR A 248 -7.72 14.42 -11.04
N ALA A 249 -6.63 14.57 -11.78
CA ALA A 249 -6.65 14.70 -13.23
C ALA A 249 -6.66 13.33 -13.94
N SER A 250 -5.89 12.37 -13.42
CA SER A 250 -5.79 11.04 -14.00
C SER A 250 -5.35 10.00 -12.98
N ILE A 251 -5.68 8.74 -13.25
CA ILE A 251 -5.11 7.54 -12.62
C ILE A 251 -4.70 6.56 -13.70
N GLU A 252 -3.41 6.19 -13.73
CA GLU A 252 -2.82 5.28 -14.71
C GLU A 252 -2.31 4.02 -13.98
N PRO A 253 -2.94 2.83 -14.19
CA PRO A 253 -2.41 1.59 -13.67
C PRO A 253 -1.11 1.21 -14.40
N LEU A 254 -0.15 0.72 -13.64
CA LEU A 254 1.17 0.30 -14.11
C LEU A 254 1.43 -1.14 -13.67
N LEU A 255 1.70 -2.02 -14.64
CA LEU A 255 2.15 -3.39 -14.40
C LEU A 255 3.38 -3.67 -15.26
N LEU A 256 4.54 -3.64 -14.65
CA LEU A 256 5.82 -3.96 -15.32
C LEU A 256 6.23 -5.37 -14.97
N ARG A 257 6.91 -6.04 -15.90
CA ARG A 257 7.49 -7.38 -15.70
C ARG A 257 8.95 -7.37 -16.12
N GLU A 258 9.81 -7.93 -15.26
CA GLU A 258 11.21 -8.16 -15.62
C GLU A 258 11.28 -9.24 -16.71
N ALA A 259 12.24 -9.13 -17.61
CA ALA A 259 12.52 -10.20 -18.58
C ALA A 259 13.04 -11.45 -17.86
N GLU A 260 12.72 -12.62 -18.38
CA GLU A 260 13.22 -13.91 -17.90
C GLU A 260 14.74 -14.07 -18.10
#